data_e22eed971c83fdea6646ba94f6ea9033
#
_entry.id   e22eed971c83fdea6646ba94f6ea9033
#
_cell.length_a   1.000
_cell.length_b   1.000
_cell.length_c   1.000
_cell.angle_alpha   90.00
_cell.angle_beta   90.00
_cell.angle_gamma   90.00
#
_symmetry.space_group_name_H-M   'P 1'
#
loop_
_entity.id
_entity.type
_entity.pdbx_description
1 polymer ?
#
loop_
_entity_poly.entity_id
_entity_poly.type
_entity_poly.pdbx_seq_one_letter_code
_entity_poly.pdbx_strand_id
1 'polypeptide(L)'
;MKKGFNIEDVHGLEVLDSRGNPTVEVTVRLESGAMGKAIVPSGASTGRFEAVELRDEEKRFGGKGVERAVTNVNTRICDRLCGCNALEQREIDRILREADGTENKSRYGANAILGVSLAVARAAADGLGLPLYRYVGGVNGKVLPVPMMNVINGGCHAKNSIDFQEFMIMPAGAETFSEGIQMCAEIYQQLKKTLSEKDYSTGVGDEGGFAPDLDSAQAALEILQEATTLAGYEPGEDIFFAMDAAASELYDENTKRYYFPGESRMREKEICRNAEEMVQYYEELVEQFPLISIEDGLSEEDYAGWKVLTYRLGEKVQLVGDDLFVTNVKRLSDGIEKGIANAILIKPNQIGTLSETLDAILMAQKEGYRTIISHRSGDTEDTTIADLAVAVNAGQIKTGAPCRAERTAKYNQLMRIEEELGNNGSYGR
;
A
#
# COMPACT_ATOMS: atom_id res chain seq x y z
N MET A 1 -12.46 36.13 1.74
CA MET A 1 -12.05 34.97 0.94
C MET A 1 -10.74 35.32 0.22
N LYS A 2 -9.67 34.51 0.35
CA LYS A 2 -8.46 34.70 -0.45
C LYS A 2 -8.85 34.49 -1.93
N LYS A 3 -8.68 35.53 -2.74
CA LYS A 3 -8.93 35.43 -4.21
C LYS A 3 -7.94 34.45 -4.81
N GLY A 4 -8.42 33.53 -5.68
CA GLY A 4 -7.56 32.69 -6.51
C GLY A 4 -7.49 31.22 -6.13
N PHE A 5 -8.26 30.72 -5.14
CA PHE A 5 -8.34 29.29 -4.79
C PHE A 5 -9.50 28.54 -5.46
N ASN A 6 -10.30 29.24 -6.30
CA ASN A 6 -11.32 28.52 -7.06
C ASN A 6 -10.67 27.70 -8.16
N ILE A 7 -11.23 26.53 -8.41
CA ILE A 7 -10.83 25.65 -9.49
C ILE A 7 -11.21 26.30 -10.82
N GLU A 8 -10.22 26.52 -11.67
CA GLU A 8 -10.42 27.07 -13.03
C GLU A 8 -10.61 25.93 -14.04
N ASP A 9 -9.85 24.83 -13.88
CA ASP A 9 -9.86 23.71 -14.81
C ASP A 9 -9.51 22.39 -14.12
N VAL A 10 -10.10 21.29 -14.62
CA VAL A 10 -9.79 19.92 -14.21
C VAL A 10 -9.58 19.09 -15.47
N HIS A 11 -8.36 18.60 -15.68
CA HIS A 11 -7.97 17.87 -16.89
C HIS A 11 -7.45 16.48 -16.55
N GLY A 12 -8.04 15.46 -17.17
CA GLY A 12 -7.61 14.07 -17.09
C GLY A 12 -6.85 13.64 -18.34
N LEU A 13 -5.84 12.82 -18.16
CA LEU A 13 -5.04 12.21 -19.21
C LEU A 13 -4.87 10.70 -18.92
N GLU A 14 -4.90 9.89 -19.98
CA GLU A 14 -4.50 8.49 -19.89
C GLU A 14 -2.96 8.39 -19.97
N VAL A 15 -2.35 7.79 -18.95
CA VAL A 15 -0.90 7.53 -18.86
C VAL A 15 -0.65 6.05 -18.56
N LEU A 16 0.61 5.62 -18.45
CA LEU A 16 0.94 4.22 -18.16
C LEU A 16 1.41 4.04 -16.72
N ASP A 17 1.00 2.92 -16.12
CA ASP A 17 1.54 2.43 -14.85
C ASP A 17 2.86 1.65 -15.04
N SER A 18 3.47 1.18 -13.96
CA SER A 18 4.73 0.41 -13.94
C SER A 18 4.66 -0.93 -14.66
N ARG A 19 3.45 -1.42 -14.97
CA ARG A 19 3.20 -2.65 -15.73
C ARG A 19 2.88 -2.38 -17.20
N GLY A 20 2.89 -1.10 -17.62
CA GLY A 20 2.51 -0.69 -18.97
C GLY A 20 1.01 -0.73 -19.24
N ASN A 21 0.18 -0.81 -18.19
CA ASN A 21 -1.26 -0.67 -18.32
C ASN A 21 -1.68 0.80 -18.21
N PRO A 22 -2.74 1.23 -18.92
CA PRO A 22 -3.29 2.57 -18.78
C PRO A 22 -3.77 2.86 -17.35
N THR A 23 -3.56 4.09 -16.92
CA THR A 23 -4.14 4.66 -15.70
C THR A 23 -4.46 6.13 -15.89
N VAL A 24 -5.08 6.76 -14.88
CA VAL A 24 -5.57 8.14 -14.94
C VAL A 24 -4.59 9.08 -14.25
N GLU A 25 -4.09 10.07 -15.00
CA GLU A 25 -3.46 11.28 -14.47
C GLU A 25 -4.49 12.40 -14.45
N VAL A 26 -4.54 13.20 -13.40
CA VAL A 26 -5.39 14.39 -13.30
C VAL A 26 -4.54 15.60 -12.94
N THR A 27 -4.78 16.69 -13.64
CA THR A 27 -4.24 18.04 -13.35
C THR A 27 -5.39 18.97 -12.99
N VAL A 28 -5.27 19.67 -11.87
CA VAL A 28 -6.18 20.72 -11.42
C VAL A 28 -5.44 22.04 -11.46
N ARG A 29 -6.04 23.06 -12.08
CA ARG A 29 -5.54 24.43 -12.11
C ARG A 29 -6.49 25.36 -11.36
N LEU A 30 -5.92 26.25 -10.54
CA LEU A 30 -6.65 27.28 -9.80
C LEU A 30 -6.58 28.63 -10.51
N GLU A 31 -7.54 29.53 -10.25
CA GLU A 31 -7.55 30.90 -10.77
C GLU A 31 -6.26 31.70 -10.43
N SER A 32 -5.55 31.33 -9.38
CA SER A 32 -4.22 31.90 -9.03
C SER A 32 -3.10 31.46 -9.96
N GLY A 33 -3.32 30.45 -10.80
CA GLY A 33 -2.30 29.76 -11.58
C GLY A 33 -1.62 28.60 -10.86
N ALA A 34 -1.93 28.39 -9.57
CA ALA A 34 -1.44 27.22 -8.83
C ALA A 34 -1.98 25.92 -9.46
N MET A 35 -1.19 24.85 -9.40
CA MET A 35 -1.51 23.58 -10.06
C MET A 35 -1.24 22.39 -9.14
N GLY A 36 -2.06 21.36 -9.27
CA GLY A 36 -1.83 20.07 -8.64
C GLY A 36 -2.02 18.94 -9.63
N LYS A 37 -1.13 17.97 -9.57
CA LYS A 37 -1.18 16.78 -10.43
C LYS A 37 -1.14 15.52 -9.57
N ALA A 38 -1.95 14.51 -9.92
CA ALA A 38 -1.94 13.21 -9.29
C ALA A 38 -2.14 12.10 -10.34
N ILE A 39 -1.47 10.95 -10.12
CA ILE A 39 -1.61 9.76 -10.94
C ILE A 39 -2.09 8.62 -10.05
N VAL A 40 -3.14 7.92 -10.48
CA VAL A 40 -3.77 6.87 -9.67
C VAL A 40 -3.13 5.52 -9.94
N PRO A 41 -2.69 4.77 -8.91
CA PRO A 41 -2.17 3.42 -9.07
C PRO A 41 -3.28 2.39 -9.29
N SER A 42 -2.90 1.17 -9.73
CA SER A 42 -3.80 0.06 -10.01
C SER A 42 -3.31 -1.24 -9.35
N GLY A 43 -4.18 -2.03 -8.72
CA GLY A 43 -3.82 -3.33 -8.16
C GLY A 43 -3.62 -4.43 -9.21
N ALA A 44 -2.85 -5.48 -8.88
CA ALA A 44 -2.84 -6.75 -9.62
C ALA A 44 -3.93 -7.68 -9.09
N SER A 45 -3.97 -7.88 -7.78
CA SER A 45 -5.10 -8.41 -7.03
C SER A 45 -5.98 -7.24 -6.56
N THR A 46 -7.28 -7.43 -6.51
CA THR A 46 -8.23 -6.44 -6.00
C THR A 46 -9.14 -7.12 -5.00
N GLY A 47 -9.21 -6.60 -3.78
CA GLY A 47 -10.15 -7.06 -2.76
C GLY A 47 -11.61 -6.94 -3.27
N ARG A 48 -12.43 -7.91 -2.97
CA ARG A 48 -13.83 -8.01 -3.43
C ARG A 48 -14.67 -6.76 -3.13
N PHE A 49 -14.29 -5.99 -2.12
CA PHE A 49 -15.05 -4.85 -1.61
C PHE A 49 -14.40 -3.50 -1.93
N GLU A 50 -13.37 -3.48 -2.79
CA GLU A 50 -12.76 -2.23 -3.25
C GLU A 50 -13.73 -1.39 -4.09
N ALA A 51 -13.53 -0.07 -4.08
CA ALA A 51 -14.19 0.82 -5.02
C ALA A 51 -13.75 0.50 -6.47
N VAL A 52 -14.67 0.66 -7.42
CA VAL A 52 -14.49 0.20 -8.80
C VAL A 52 -13.50 1.07 -9.56
N GLU A 53 -12.41 0.48 -10.00
CA GLU A 53 -11.55 1.04 -11.03
C GLU A 53 -12.26 0.93 -12.39
N LEU A 54 -12.65 2.06 -12.97
CA LEU A 54 -13.40 2.07 -14.23
C LEU A 54 -12.46 1.80 -15.41
N ARG A 55 -12.70 0.69 -16.11
CA ARG A 55 -12.02 0.25 -17.31
C ARG A 55 -12.97 0.27 -18.51
N ASP A 56 -12.41 0.40 -19.73
CA ASP A 56 -13.22 0.58 -20.95
C ASP A 56 -13.84 -0.74 -21.45
N GLU A 57 -13.23 -1.88 -21.11
CA GLU A 57 -13.64 -3.24 -21.54
C GLU A 57 -13.57 -3.47 -23.07
N GLU A 58 -13.05 -2.51 -23.81
CA GLU A 58 -12.84 -2.58 -25.27
C GLU A 58 -11.52 -3.25 -25.62
N LYS A 59 -11.28 -3.58 -26.91
CA LYS A 59 -10.05 -4.25 -27.35
C LYS A 59 -8.76 -3.45 -27.11
N ARG A 60 -8.90 -2.12 -26.97
CA ARG A 60 -7.77 -1.23 -26.70
C ARG A 60 -7.11 -1.58 -25.37
N PHE A 61 -5.78 -1.70 -25.36
CA PHE A 61 -4.99 -2.17 -24.21
C PHE A 61 -5.50 -3.50 -23.60
N GLY A 62 -6.04 -4.39 -24.41
CA GLY A 62 -6.57 -5.68 -23.95
C GLY A 62 -7.74 -5.55 -22.96
N GLY A 63 -8.54 -4.51 -23.07
CA GLY A 63 -9.67 -4.24 -22.18
C GLY A 63 -9.34 -3.34 -20.99
N LYS A 64 -8.08 -2.92 -20.85
CA LYS A 64 -7.60 -2.15 -19.69
C LYS A 64 -7.57 -0.62 -19.91
N GLY A 65 -8.08 -0.10 -21.03
CA GLY A 65 -8.16 1.34 -21.29
C GLY A 65 -8.92 2.10 -20.20
N VAL A 66 -8.68 3.41 -20.07
CA VAL A 66 -9.33 4.29 -19.08
C VAL A 66 -9.95 5.54 -19.69
N GLU A 67 -10.24 5.53 -21.00
CA GLU A 67 -10.83 6.69 -21.69
C GLU A 67 -12.17 7.13 -21.10
N ARG A 68 -13.00 6.18 -20.63
CA ARG A 68 -14.27 6.50 -19.96
C ARG A 68 -14.05 7.27 -18.66
N ALA A 69 -13.06 6.84 -17.85
CA ALA A 69 -12.68 7.53 -16.61
C ALA A 69 -12.14 8.94 -16.93
N VAL A 70 -11.22 9.05 -17.89
CA VAL A 70 -10.68 10.34 -18.38
C VAL A 70 -11.78 11.25 -18.93
N THR A 71 -12.72 10.72 -19.71
CA THR A 71 -13.88 11.48 -20.20
C THR A 71 -14.74 11.99 -19.04
N ASN A 72 -14.98 11.19 -18.01
CA ASN A 72 -15.71 11.62 -16.82
C ASN A 72 -14.99 12.79 -16.11
N VAL A 73 -13.66 12.75 -16.01
CA VAL A 73 -12.86 13.87 -15.46
C VAL A 73 -13.03 15.12 -16.30
N ASN A 74 -12.81 15.02 -17.63
CA ASN A 74 -12.76 16.15 -18.54
C ASN A 74 -14.12 16.80 -18.82
N THR A 75 -15.21 16.15 -18.44
CA THR A 75 -16.57 16.64 -18.68
C THR A 75 -17.34 16.78 -17.37
N ARG A 76 -17.97 15.71 -16.92
CA ARG A 76 -18.93 15.71 -15.80
C ARG A 76 -18.34 16.20 -14.47
N ILE A 77 -17.08 15.84 -14.18
CA ILE A 77 -16.43 16.26 -12.94
C ILE A 77 -15.93 17.70 -13.09
N CYS A 78 -15.28 18.06 -14.20
CA CYS A 78 -14.83 19.41 -14.47
C CYS A 78 -16.00 20.41 -14.37
N ASP A 79 -17.13 20.15 -15.05
CA ASP A 79 -18.32 21.01 -15.02
C ASP A 79 -18.86 21.26 -13.60
N ARG A 80 -18.69 20.31 -12.69
CA ARG A 80 -19.20 20.42 -11.31
C ARG A 80 -18.23 21.13 -10.37
N LEU A 81 -16.93 21.03 -10.63
CA LEU A 81 -15.91 21.54 -9.73
C LEU A 81 -15.39 22.90 -10.12
N CYS A 82 -15.50 23.33 -11.39
CA CYS A 82 -15.12 24.69 -11.80
C CYS A 82 -15.89 25.73 -10.97
N GLY A 83 -15.16 26.67 -10.39
CA GLY A 83 -15.68 27.68 -9.46
C GLY A 83 -15.73 27.24 -7.98
N CYS A 84 -15.57 25.96 -7.66
CA CYS A 84 -15.47 25.49 -6.28
C CYS A 84 -14.13 25.90 -5.66
N ASN A 85 -14.12 26.11 -4.33
CA ASN A 85 -12.90 26.46 -3.61
C ASN A 85 -12.09 25.20 -3.30
N ALA A 86 -10.87 25.10 -3.81
CA ALA A 86 -9.96 23.96 -3.59
C ALA A 86 -9.53 23.76 -2.12
N LEU A 87 -9.65 24.76 -1.27
CA LEU A 87 -9.36 24.63 0.18
C LEU A 87 -10.43 23.82 0.94
N GLU A 88 -11.60 23.63 0.33
CA GLU A 88 -12.72 22.90 0.95
C GLU A 88 -12.70 21.41 0.52
N GLN A 89 -11.58 20.73 0.78
CA GLN A 89 -11.35 19.33 0.33
C GLN A 89 -12.53 18.40 0.62
N ARG A 90 -13.10 18.45 1.82
CA ARG A 90 -14.23 17.58 2.20
C ARG A 90 -15.49 17.87 1.40
N GLU A 91 -15.71 19.11 1.03
CA GLU A 91 -16.82 19.51 0.17
C GLU A 91 -16.60 19.04 -1.28
N ILE A 92 -15.37 19.17 -1.80
CA ILE A 92 -15.00 18.63 -3.12
C ILE A 92 -15.26 17.12 -3.17
N ASP A 93 -14.75 16.38 -2.18
CA ASP A 93 -14.92 14.92 -2.13
C ASP A 93 -16.39 14.51 -1.96
N ARG A 94 -17.18 15.31 -1.22
CA ARG A 94 -18.63 15.12 -1.11
C ARG A 94 -19.32 15.30 -2.46
N ILE A 95 -19.01 16.37 -3.20
CA ILE A 95 -19.54 16.63 -4.53
C ILE A 95 -19.22 15.47 -5.48
N LEU A 96 -17.98 14.96 -5.46
CA LEU A 96 -17.55 13.84 -6.30
C LEU A 96 -18.36 12.56 -5.99
N ARG A 97 -18.53 12.21 -4.72
CA ARG A 97 -19.29 11.04 -4.30
C ARG A 97 -20.77 11.13 -4.64
N GLU A 98 -21.39 12.29 -4.40
CA GLU A 98 -22.80 12.53 -4.70
C GLU A 98 -23.05 12.54 -6.22
N ALA A 99 -22.10 13.05 -7.01
CA ALA A 99 -22.18 13.07 -8.46
C ALA A 99 -22.07 11.65 -9.07
N ASP A 100 -21.25 10.78 -8.49
CA ASP A 100 -21.21 9.36 -8.83
C ASP A 100 -22.51 8.68 -8.40
N GLY A 101 -22.93 8.85 -7.14
CA GLY A 101 -24.20 8.36 -6.59
C GLY A 101 -24.27 6.84 -6.42
N THR A 102 -23.16 6.11 -6.60
CA THR A 102 -23.07 4.66 -6.30
C THR A 102 -22.21 4.43 -5.06
N GLU A 103 -22.46 3.33 -4.34
CA GLU A 103 -21.70 3.03 -3.12
C GLU A 103 -20.22 2.76 -3.42
N ASN A 104 -19.94 2.10 -4.53
CA ASN A 104 -18.59 1.67 -4.93
C ASN A 104 -17.97 2.51 -6.06
N LYS A 105 -18.49 3.71 -6.33
CA LYS A 105 -17.97 4.66 -7.34
C LYS A 105 -17.94 4.10 -8.78
N SER A 106 -18.84 3.17 -9.10
CA SER A 106 -18.84 2.48 -10.39
C SER A 106 -19.28 3.33 -11.59
N ARG A 107 -19.92 4.50 -11.37
CA ARG A 107 -20.41 5.35 -12.47
C ARG A 107 -19.30 6.22 -13.08
N TYR A 108 -18.47 6.86 -12.24
CA TYR A 108 -17.37 7.72 -12.70
C TYR A 108 -16.03 7.00 -12.65
N GLY A 109 -15.90 6.00 -11.78
CA GLY A 109 -14.70 5.27 -11.46
C GLY A 109 -13.95 5.85 -10.27
N ALA A 110 -13.55 4.98 -9.34
CA ALA A 110 -12.71 5.38 -8.21
C ALA A 110 -11.39 5.99 -8.68
N ASN A 111 -10.83 5.54 -9.80
CA ASN A 111 -9.64 6.10 -10.42
C ASN A 111 -9.83 7.57 -10.87
N ALA A 112 -10.94 7.90 -11.52
CA ALA A 112 -11.26 9.28 -11.87
C ALA A 112 -11.47 10.15 -10.63
N ILE A 113 -12.26 9.68 -9.67
CA ILE A 113 -12.60 10.41 -8.45
C ILE A 113 -11.36 10.66 -7.59
N LEU A 114 -10.54 9.64 -7.35
CA LEU A 114 -9.32 9.79 -6.54
C LEU A 114 -8.30 10.71 -7.22
N GLY A 115 -8.10 10.56 -8.53
CA GLY A 115 -7.18 11.43 -9.27
C GLY A 115 -7.53 12.90 -9.07
N VAL A 116 -8.82 13.25 -9.17
CA VAL A 116 -9.29 14.62 -8.92
C VAL A 116 -9.12 15.02 -7.47
N SER A 117 -9.53 14.18 -6.52
CA SER A 117 -9.42 14.46 -5.07
C SER A 117 -7.98 14.79 -4.66
N LEU A 118 -7.01 14.01 -5.11
CA LEU A 118 -5.59 14.22 -4.80
C LEU A 118 -5.01 15.44 -5.56
N ALA A 119 -5.39 15.63 -6.82
CA ALA A 119 -4.92 16.78 -7.60
C ALA A 119 -5.43 18.11 -7.02
N VAL A 120 -6.66 18.15 -6.49
CA VAL A 120 -7.21 19.33 -5.78
C VAL A 120 -6.39 19.62 -4.52
N ALA A 121 -6.09 18.60 -3.71
CA ALA A 121 -5.26 18.78 -2.50
C ALA A 121 -3.87 19.34 -2.83
N ARG A 122 -3.24 18.83 -3.90
CA ARG A 122 -1.94 19.33 -4.37
C ARG A 122 -2.03 20.76 -4.91
N ALA A 123 -3.07 21.10 -5.68
CA ALA A 123 -3.27 22.47 -6.16
C ALA A 123 -3.49 23.47 -5.02
N ALA A 124 -4.24 23.05 -3.99
CA ALA A 124 -4.45 23.85 -2.79
C ALA A 124 -3.14 24.07 -2.01
N ALA A 125 -2.33 23.01 -1.86
CA ALA A 125 -1.01 23.07 -1.22
C ALA A 125 -0.07 24.01 -1.98
N ASP A 126 0.03 23.87 -3.30
CA ASP A 126 0.83 24.75 -4.17
C ASP A 126 0.39 26.22 -4.05
N GLY A 127 -0.92 26.49 -4.11
CA GLY A 127 -1.46 27.83 -3.94
C GLY A 127 -1.21 28.46 -2.56
N LEU A 128 -0.93 27.64 -1.55
CA LEU A 128 -0.53 28.11 -0.21
C LEU A 128 0.99 28.19 -0.05
N GLY A 129 1.78 27.68 -1.01
CA GLY A 129 3.23 27.55 -0.91
C GLY A 129 3.66 26.54 0.14
N LEU A 130 2.87 25.48 0.36
CA LEU A 130 3.14 24.43 1.33
C LEU A 130 3.40 23.10 0.61
N PRO A 131 4.32 22.27 1.11
CA PRO A 131 4.41 20.89 0.68
C PRO A 131 3.15 20.13 1.09
N LEU A 132 2.81 19.06 0.33
CA LEU A 132 1.54 18.34 0.52
C LEU A 132 1.41 17.77 1.94
N TYR A 133 2.48 17.19 2.51
CA TYR A 133 2.42 16.63 3.85
C TYR A 133 2.05 17.68 4.92
N ARG A 134 2.51 18.94 4.76
CA ARG A 134 2.14 20.05 5.68
C ARG A 134 0.74 20.57 5.42
N TYR A 135 0.30 20.59 4.18
CA TYR A 135 -1.08 20.99 3.85
C TYR A 135 -2.09 20.03 4.48
N VAL A 136 -1.87 18.71 4.36
CA VAL A 136 -2.78 17.69 4.90
C VAL A 136 -2.60 17.50 6.41
N GLY A 137 -1.37 17.41 6.90
CA GLY A 137 -1.05 17.09 8.29
C GLY A 137 -0.91 18.29 9.23
N GLY A 138 -0.91 19.50 8.67
CA GLY A 138 -0.69 20.74 9.43
C GLY A 138 0.69 20.75 10.10
N VAL A 139 0.77 21.39 11.26
CA VAL A 139 2.03 21.51 12.01
C VAL A 139 2.47 20.22 12.70
N ASN A 140 1.57 19.23 12.79
CA ASN A 140 1.81 17.97 13.50
C ASN A 140 2.35 16.85 12.61
N GLY A 141 2.33 16.99 11.28
CA GLY A 141 2.91 16.03 10.33
C GLY A 141 4.43 16.06 10.38
N LYS A 142 5.07 15.11 11.09
CA LYS A 142 6.52 15.11 11.36
C LYS A 142 7.14 13.72 11.54
N VAL A 143 6.36 12.64 11.56
CA VAL A 143 6.88 11.29 11.76
C VAL A 143 7.21 10.68 10.41
N LEU A 144 8.50 10.43 10.16
CA LEU A 144 8.98 9.65 9.02
C LEU A 144 8.61 8.17 9.26
N PRO A 145 7.96 7.50 8.30
CA PRO A 145 7.51 6.12 8.51
C PRO A 145 8.67 5.13 8.40
N VAL A 146 8.63 4.04 9.18
CA VAL A 146 9.48 2.86 8.96
C VAL A 146 9.05 2.21 7.63
N PRO A 147 9.96 2.03 6.66
CA PRO A 147 9.63 1.33 5.42
C PRO A 147 9.50 -0.18 5.67
N MET A 148 8.46 -0.77 5.10
CA MET A 148 8.27 -2.20 4.93
C MET A 148 8.63 -2.54 3.49
N MET A 149 9.90 -2.93 3.25
CA MET A 149 10.41 -3.13 1.88
C MET A 149 10.24 -4.57 1.43
N ASN A 150 9.36 -4.80 0.46
CA ASN A 150 9.16 -6.10 -0.17
C ASN A 150 10.38 -6.48 -1.02
N VAL A 151 11.21 -7.42 -0.53
CA VAL A 151 12.48 -7.82 -1.16
C VAL A 151 12.45 -9.23 -1.74
N ILE A 152 11.46 -10.07 -1.37
CA ILE A 152 11.16 -11.37 -2.02
C ILE A 152 9.67 -11.43 -2.33
N ASN A 153 9.37 -11.72 -3.59
CA ASN A 153 8.01 -11.86 -4.13
C ASN A 153 7.65 -13.33 -4.35
N GLY A 154 6.41 -13.67 -4.06
CA GLY A 154 5.77 -14.95 -4.40
C GLY A 154 4.31 -14.76 -4.79
N GLY A 155 3.49 -15.78 -4.64
CA GLY A 155 2.05 -15.73 -4.90
C GLY A 155 1.70 -15.12 -6.26
N CYS A 156 0.74 -14.20 -6.27
CA CYS A 156 0.32 -13.49 -7.48
C CYS A 156 1.35 -12.47 -8.01
N HIS A 157 2.33 -12.06 -7.20
CA HIS A 157 3.36 -11.07 -7.58
C HIS A 157 4.55 -11.67 -8.34
N ALA A 158 4.70 -13.01 -8.39
CA ALA A 158 5.78 -13.68 -9.09
C ALA A 158 5.38 -15.08 -9.59
N LYS A 159 5.93 -15.49 -10.74
CA LYS A 159 5.76 -16.86 -11.23
C LYS A 159 6.87 -17.78 -10.69
N ASN A 160 6.77 -18.13 -9.42
CA ASN A 160 7.70 -19.02 -8.71
C ASN A 160 6.97 -20.03 -7.85
N SER A 161 7.69 -20.69 -6.91
CA SER A 161 7.15 -21.72 -6.02
C SER A 161 6.72 -21.21 -4.65
N ILE A 162 6.89 -19.93 -4.36
CA ILE A 162 6.54 -19.37 -3.05
C ILE A 162 5.05 -19.05 -3.03
N ASP A 163 4.30 -19.59 -2.07
CA ASP A 163 2.85 -19.42 -1.98
C ASP A 163 2.46 -18.07 -1.35
N PHE A 164 3.20 -17.58 -0.36
CA PHE A 164 2.98 -16.26 0.23
C PHE A 164 3.50 -15.15 -0.69
N GLN A 165 2.80 -14.02 -0.68
CA GLN A 165 2.94 -12.99 -1.69
C GLN A 165 4.18 -12.12 -1.52
N GLU A 166 4.54 -11.77 -0.27
CA GLU A 166 5.63 -10.82 0.01
C GLU A 166 6.39 -11.16 1.28
N PHE A 167 7.72 -10.96 1.22
CA PHE A 167 8.60 -11.00 2.37
C PHE A 167 9.37 -9.69 2.43
N MET A 168 9.23 -9.01 3.55
CA MET A 168 9.68 -7.64 3.73
C MET A 168 10.73 -7.52 4.82
N ILE A 169 11.63 -6.55 4.66
CA ILE A 169 12.56 -6.08 5.68
C ILE A 169 12.11 -4.73 6.22
N MET A 170 12.29 -4.53 7.52
CA MET A 170 11.90 -3.32 8.26
C MET A 170 13.09 -2.83 9.10
N PRO A 171 13.70 -1.67 8.80
CA PRO A 171 14.84 -1.12 9.53
C PRO A 171 14.36 -0.37 10.79
N ALA A 172 13.67 -1.08 11.70
CA ALA A 172 13.10 -0.48 12.90
C ALA A 172 14.17 -0.14 13.96
N GLY A 173 15.39 -0.67 13.83
CA GLY A 173 16.54 -0.31 14.67
C GLY A 173 17.24 0.99 14.27
N ALA A 174 16.99 1.51 13.06
CA ALA A 174 17.61 2.75 12.58
C ALA A 174 17.19 3.97 13.42
N GLU A 175 18.07 4.97 13.50
CA GLU A 175 17.80 6.24 14.19
C GLU A 175 17.10 7.25 13.27
N THR A 176 17.34 7.17 11.95
CA THR A 176 16.80 8.09 10.95
C THR A 176 16.20 7.32 9.76
N PHE A 177 15.35 7.99 8.99
CA PHE A 177 14.80 7.40 7.77
C PHE A 177 15.89 7.09 6.74
N SER A 178 16.82 8.02 6.54
CA SER A 178 17.94 7.87 5.59
C SER A 178 18.86 6.71 5.96
N GLU A 179 19.13 6.49 7.26
CA GLU A 179 19.87 5.33 7.75
C GLU A 179 19.11 4.03 7.45
N GLY A 180 17.80 4.00 7.73
CA GLY A 180 16.95 2.85 7.40
C GLY A 180 16.95 2.51 5.91
N ILE A 181 16.95 3.53 5.03
CA ILE A 181 17.09 3.33 3.58
C ILE A 181 18.44 2.74 3.21
N GLN A 182 19.54 3.22 3.83
CA GLN A 182 20.88 2.68 3.62
C GLN A 182 20.91 1.18 4.00
N MET A 183 20.49 0.84 5.22
CA MET A 183 20.44 -0.54 5.69
C MET A 183 19.68 -1.45 4.70
N CYS A 184 18.48 -1.05 4.30
CA CYS A 184 17.67 -1.84 3.37
C CYS A 184 18.30 -1.98 1.99
N ALA A 185 18.95 -0.93 1.47
CA ALA A 185 19.63 -0.98 0.18
C ALA A 185 20.84 -1.92 0.21
N GLU A 186 21.63 -1.90 1.27
CA GLU A 186 22.80 -2.77 1.46
C GLU A 186 22.34 -4.25 1.60
N ILE A 187 21.29 -4.52 2.38
CA ILE A 187 20.71 -5.86 2.50
C ILE A 187 20.15 -6.34 1.16
N TYR A 188 19.45 -5.49 0.41
CA TYR A 188 18.93 -5.84 -0.90
C TYR A 188 20.04 -6.25 -1.88
N GLN A 189 21.18 -5.54 -1.89
CA GLN A 189 22.33 -5.92 -2.72
C GLN A 189 22.99 -7.22 -2.23
N GLN A 190 23.10 -7.41 -0.92
CA GLN A 190 23.60 -8.66 -0.35
C GLN A 190 22.67 -9.83 -0.65
N LEU A 191 21.34 -9.64 -0.54
CA LEU A 191 20.35 -10.65 -0.89
C LEU A 191 20.48 -11.09 -2.35
N LYS A 192 20.68 -10.14 -3.28
CA LYS A 192 20.95 -10.46 -4.69
C LYS A 192 22.17 -11.36 -4.84
N LYS A 193 23.25 -11.07 -4.11
CA LYS A 193 24.49 -11.85 -4.15
C LYS A 193 24.27 -13.24 -3.56
N THR A 194 23.63 -13.34 -2.40
CA THR A 194 23.30 -14.61 -1.72
C THR A 194 22.45 -15.52 -2.62
N LEU A 195 21.42 -14.97 -3.26
CA LEU A 195 20.59 -15.72 -4.22
C LEU A 195 21.41 -16.23 -5.39
N SER A 196 22.27 -15.37 -5.98
CA SER A 196 23.12 -15.75 -7.11
C SER A 196 24.14 -16.84 -6.76
N GLU A 197 24.75 -16.78 -5.55
CA GLU A 197 25.69 -17.78 -5.07
C GLU A 197 25.04 -19.16 -4.81
N LYS A 198 23.73 -19.18 -4.58
CA LYS A 198 22.91 -20.39 -4.40
C LYS A 198 22.22 -20.83 -5.71
N ASP A 199 22.58 -20.26 -6.84
CA ASP A 199 21.99 -20.53 -8.18
C ASP A 199 20.49 -20.23 -8.27
N TYR A 200 19.95 -19.35 -7.41
CA TYR A 200 18.58 -18.86 -7.50
C TYR A 200 18.43 -17.69 -8.49
N SER A 201 17.21 -17.53 -9.02
CA SER A 201 16.86 -16.38 -9.87
C SER A 201 17.00 -15.06 -9.12
N THR A 202 17.61 -14.07 -9.76
CA THR A 202 17.66 -12.67 -9.30
C THR A 202 16.78 -11.75 -10.15
N GLY A 203 15.87 -12.32 -10.94
CA GLY A 203 14.80 -11.58 -11.60
C GLY A 203 13.85 -10.98 -10.55
N VAL A 204 13.30 -9.78 -10.83
CA VAL A 204 12.44 -9.07 -9.89
C VAL A 204 10.97 -9.13 -10.34
N GLY A 205 10.07 -9.19 -9.35
CA GLY A 205 8.63 -9.08 -9.53
C GLY A 205 8.16 -7.63 -9.75
N ASP A 206 6.84 -7.44 -9.76
CA ASP A 206 6.19 -6.15 -10.02
C ASP A 206 6.58 -5.07 -9.01
N GLU A 207 6.92 -5.45 -7.79
CA GLU A 207 7.27 -4.53 -6.70
C GLU A 207 8.77 -4.40 -6.44
N GLY A 208 9.60 -5.01 -7.29
CA GLY A 208 11.05 -4.92 -7.23
C GLY A 208 11.72 -5.96 -6.34
N GLY A 209 10.99 -6.78 -5.60
CA GLY A 209 11.50 -7.94 -4.85
C GLY A 209 11.96 -9.06 -5.78
N PHE A 210 12.97 -9.84 -5.37
CA PHE A 210 13.42 -11.01 -6.12
C PHE A 210 12.38 -12.11 -6.13
N ALA A 211 12.40 -12.96 -7.15
CA ALA A 211 11.43 -14.04 -7.34
C ALA A 211 12.14 -15.41 -7.47
N PRO A 212 12.85 -15.88 -6.42
CA PRO A 212 13.47 -17.20 -6.45
C PRO A 212 12.43 -18.32 -6.32
N ASP A 213 12.77 -19.53 -6.78
CA ASP A 213 12.03 -20.74 -6.46
C ASP A 213 12.50 -21.30 -5.11
N LEU A 214 11.68 -21.12 -4.06
CA LEU A 214 11.93 -21.63 -2.71
C LEU A 214 10.80 -22.58 -2.29
N ASP A 215 11.08 -23.49 -1.38
CA ASP A 215 10.15 -24.57 -1.02
C ASP A 215 9.14 -24.21 0.07
N SER A 216 9.30 -23.04 0.71
CA SER A 216 8.44 -22.60 1.83
C SER A 216 8.66 -21.12 2.19
N ALA A 217 7.74 -20.58 2.97
CA ALA A 217 7.92 -19.26 3.60
C ALA A 217 9.10 -19.26 4.58
N GLN A 218 9.33 -20.38 5.28
CA GLN A 218 10.49 -20.55 6.17
C GLN A 218 11.80 -20.36 5.39
N ALA A 219 11.96 -21.00 4.23
CA ALA A 219 13.16 -20.86 3.40
C ALA A 219 13.39 -19.42 2.93
N ALA A 220 12.32 -18.66 2.65
CA ALA A 220 12.42 -17.25 2.32
C ALA A 220 12.92 -16.40 3.50
N LEU A 221 12.42 -16.66 4.71
CA LEU A 221 12.87 -15.97 5.93
C LEU A 221 14.31 -16.35 6.30
N GLU A 222 14.72 -17.61 6.11
CA GLU A 222 16.10 -18.06 6.32
C GLU A 222 17.09 -17.32 5.41
N ILE A 223 16.77 -17.15 4.12
CA ILE A 223 17.60 -16.39 3.18
C ILE A 223 17.64 -14.91 3.54
N LEU A 224 16.53 -14.31 3.98
CA LEU A 224 16.51 -12.94 4.46
C LEU A 224 17.39 -12.75 5.69
N GLN A 225 17.32 -13.65 6.64
CA GLN A 225 18.16 -13.63 7.84
C GLN A 225 19.64 -13.76 7.49
N GLU A 226 19.99 -14.69 6.61
CA GLU A 226 21.36 -14.86 6.11
C GLU A 226 21.87 -13.59 5.41
N ALA A 227 21.08 -13.01 4.49
CA ALA A 227 21.45 -11.81 3.77
C ALA A 227 21.59 -10.59 4.68
N THR A 228 20.74 -10.46 5.71
CA THR A 228 20.79 -9.38 6.70
C THR A 228 22.09 -9.48 7.51
N THR A 229 22.43 -10.67 8.02
CA THR A 229 23.66 -10.91 8.78
C THR A 229 24.91 -10.70 7.92
N LEU A 230 24.90 -11.17 6.67
CA LEU A 230 26.03 -10.98 5.75
C LEU A 230 26.19 -9.51 5.29
N ALA A 231 25.16 -8.70 5.36
CA ALA A 231 25.22 -7.26 5.14
C ALA A 231 25.80 -6.49 6.36
N GLY A 232 25.95 -7.17 7.49
CA GLY A 232 26.53 -6.60 8.71
C GLY A 232 25.51 -6.06 9.71
N TYR A 233 24.22 -6.42 9.55
CA TYR A 233 23.12 -6.00 10.43
C TYR A 233 22.62 -7.18 11.27
N GLU A 234 22.11 -6.88 12.47
CA GLU A 234 21.61 -7.90 13.41
C GLU A 234 20.07 -8.07 13.24
N PRO A 235 19.62 -9.28 12.79
CA PRO A 235 18.19 -9.59 12.76
C PRO A 235 17.57 -9.58 14.16
N GLY A 236 16.49 -8.80 14.33
CA GLY A 236 15.81 -8.65 15.62
C GLY A 236 16.29 -7.48 16.47
N GLU A 237 17.35 -6.78 16.05
CA GLU A 237 17.83 -5.54 16.66
C GLU A 237 17.77 -4.38 15.64
N ASP A 238 18.52 -4.49 14.53
CA ASP A 238 18.57 -3.49 13.48
C ASP A 238 17.40 -3.65 12.50
N ILE A 239 17.18 -4.91 12.08
CA ILE A 239 16.22 -5.29 11.04
C ILE A 239 15.23 -6.31 11.58
N PHE A 240 13.96 -6.04 11.32
CA PHE A 240 12.86 -6.96 11.55
C PHE A 240 12.25 -7.42 10.24
N PHE A 241 11.49 -8.51 10.26
CA PHE A 241 10.82 -9.05 9.09
C PHE A 241 9.32 -8.82 9.17
N ALA A 242 8.70 -8.71 7.98
CA ALA A 242 7.27 -8.72 7.80
C ALA A 242 6.92 -9.58 6.58
N MET A 243 5.70 -10.07 6.54
CA MET A 243 5.20 -10.82 5.39
C MET A 243 3.75 -10.47 5.07
N ASP A 244 3.40 -10.62 3.81
CA ASP A 244 2.03 -10.61 3.30
C ASP A 244 1.72 -12.01 2.78
N ALA A 245 0.78 -12.68 3.45
CA ALA A 245 0.38 -14.03 3.07
C ALA A 245 -0.63 -14.04 1.93
N ALA A 246 -1.39 -12.96 1.74
CA ALA A 246 -2.51 -12.86 0.80
C ALA A 246 -3.38 -14.14 0.83
N ALA A 247 -3.71 -14.59 2.04
CA ALA A 247 -4.24 -15.95 2.27
C ALA A 247 -5.61 -16.19 1.64
N SER A 248 -6.33 -15.15 1.21
CA SER A 248 -7.57 -15.29 0.42
C SER A 248 -7.33 -16.03 -0.90
N GLU A 249 -6.15 -15.85 -1.52
CA GLU A 249 -5.75 -16.52 -2.76
C GLU A 249 -5.53 -18.05 -2.58
N LEU A 250 -5.25 -18.47 -1.35
CA LEU A 250 -5.03 -19.88 -1.00
C LEU A 250 -6.31 -20.56 -0.49
N TYR A 251 -7.36 -19.79 -0.22
CA TYR A 251 -8.54 -20.26 0.49
C TYR A 251 -9.59 -20.88 -0.42
N ASP A 252 -9.98 -22.10 -0.12
CA ASP A 252 -11.15 -22.76 -0.76
C ASP A 252 -12.38 -22.62 0.14
N GLU A 253 -13.36 -21.84 -0.32
CA GLU A 253 -14.62 -21.58 0.41
C GLU A 253 -15.45 -22.86 0.68
N ASN A 254 -15.31 -23.91 -0.14
CA ASN A 254 -16.09 -25.15 0.02
C ASN A 254 -15.51 -26.04 1.11
N THR A 255 -14.17 -26.18 1.16
CA THR A 255 -13.49 -27.04 2.13
C THR A 255 -13.09 -26.30 3.41
N LYS A 256 -13.13 -24.95 3.38
CA LYS A 256 -12.65 -24.07 4.46
C LYS A 256 -11.17 -24.31 4.78
N ARG A 257 -10.36 -24.60 3.77
CA ARG A 257 -8.93 -24.87 3.89
C ARG A 257 -8.10 -23.97 2.97
N TYR A 258 -6.85 -23.78 3.36
CA TYR A 258 -5.83 -23.04 2.63
C TYR A 258 -4.92 -24.05 1.92
N TYR A 259 -4.95 -24.05 0.59
CA TYR A 259 -4.13 -24.92 -0.25
C TYR A 259 -2.85 -24.22 -0.70
N PHE A 260 -1.70 -24.87 -0.54
CA PHE A 260 -0.38 -24.37 -0.87
C PHE A 260 0.15 -25.05 -2.14
N PRO A 261 -0.13 -24.54 -3.34
CA PRO A 261 0.24 -25.22 -4.59
C PRO A 261 1.75 -25.27 -4.83
N GLY A 262 2.48 -24.21 -4.45
CA GLY A 262 3.93 -24.15 -4.59
C GLY A 262 4.64 -25.10 -3.64
N GLU A 263 4.33 -25.03 -2.34
CA GLU A 263 4.88 -25.92 -1.32
C GLU A 263 4.54 -27.38 -1.63
N SER A 264 3.31 -27.64 -2.11
CA SER A 264 2.87 -28.99 -2.51
C SER A 264 3.72 -29.55 -3.66
N ARG A 265 4.00 -28.73 -4.68
CA ARG A 265 4.81 -29.11 -5.83
C ARG A 265 6.25 -29.39 -5.42
N MET A 266 6.84 -28.52 -4.60
CA MET A 266 8.23 -28.66 -4.17
C MET A 266 8.46 -29.86 -3.25
N ARG A 267 7.46 -30.21 -2.42
CA ARG A 267 7.54 -31.34 -1.47
C ARG A 267 6.94 -32.64 -2.01
N GLU A 268 6.45 -32.66 -3.24
CA GLU A 268 5.79 -33.81 -3.89
C GLU A 268 4.65 -34.38 -3.01
N LYS A 269 3.96 -33.53 -2.27
CA LYS A 269 2.89 -33.89 -1.34
C LYS A 269 1.90 -32.75 -1.23
N GLU A 270 0.60 -33.05 -1.25
CA GLU A 270 -0.45 -32.04 -1.03
C GLU A 270 -0.30 -31.39 0.37
N ILE A 271 -0.14 -30.08 0.39
CA ILE A 271 -0.07 -29.26 1.59
C ILE A 271 -1.32 -28.40 1.66
N CYS A 272 -2.10 -28.64 2.70
CA CYS A 272 -3.37 -27.97 2.91
C CYS A 272 -3.58 -27.77 4.42
N ARG A 273 -3.89 -26.52 4.82
CA ARG A 273 -4.04 -26.14 6.24
C ARG A 273 -5.46 -25.62 6.49
N ASN A 274 -6.05 -25.89 7.65
CA ASN A 274 -7.21 -25.16 8.14
C ASN A 274 -6.76 -23.90 8.90
N ALA A 275 -7.71 -23.06 9.37
CA ALA A 275 -7.37 -21.83 10.07
C ALA A 275 -6.49 -22.03 11.31
N GLU A 276 -6.75 -23.08 12.12
CA GLU A 276 -5.96 -23.39 13.32
C GLU A 276 -4.53 -23.82 12.94
N GLU A 277 -4.38 -24.66 11.90
CA GLU A 277 -3.10 -25.08 11.35
C GLU A 277 -2.32 -23.90 10.72
N MET A 278 -3.02 -22.90 10.14
CA MET A 278 -2.41 -21.65 9.67
C MET A 278 -1.86 -20.83 10.83
N VAL A 279 -2.66 -20.65 11.88
CA VAL A 279 -2.23 -19.92 13.09
C VAL A 279 -1.01 -20.58 13.73
N GLN A 280 -1.02 -21.91 13.87
CA GLN A 280 0.13 -22.65 14.38
C GLN A 280 1.37 -22.46 13.48
N TYR A 281 1.22 -22.48 12.17
CA TYR A 281 2.33 -22.22 11.24
C TYR A 281 2.92 -20.81 11.43
N TYR A 282 2.09 -19.80 11.62
CA TYR A 282 2.56 -18.46 11.93
C TYR A 282 3.27 -18.36 13.29
N GLU A 283 2.79 -19.07 14.32
CA GLU A 283 3.47 -19.12 15.61
C GLU A 283 4.88 -19.71 15.47
N GLU A 284 5.04 -20.80 14.71
CA GLU A 284 6.34 -21.43 14.44
C GLU A 284 7.29 -20.46 13.72
N LEU A 285 6.80 -19.66 12.76
CA LEU A 285 7.62 -18.65 12.07
C LEU A 285 8.01 -17.50 13.01
N VAL A 286 7.08 -17.00 13.82
CA VAL A 286 7.33 -15.90 14.78
C VAL A 286 8.31 -16.33 15.89
N GLU A 287 8.32 -17.60 16.28
CA GLU A 287 9.28 -18.15 17.27
C GLU A 287 10.69 -18.29 16.70
N GLN A 288 10.82 -18.54 15.39
CA GLN A 288 12.10 -18.80 14.73
C GLN A 288 12.76 -17.55 14.16
N PHE A 289 11.98 -16.56 13.78
CA PHE A 289 12.45 -15.37 13.06
C PHE A 289 11.98 -14.08 13.75
N PRO A 290 12.68 -12.95 13.59
CA PRO A 290 12.23 -11.65 14.08
C PRO A 290 11.08 -11.09 13.23
N LEU A 291 10.03 -11.89 13.07
CA LEU A 291 8.83 -11.59 12.31
C LEU A 291 7.86 -10.79 13.18
N ILE A 292 7.66 -9.51 12.85
CA ILE A 292 6.86 -8.57 13.67
C ILE A 292 5.56 -8.12 13.01
N SER A 293 5.33 -8.51 11.76
CA SER A 293 4.10 -8.13 11.03
C SER A 293 3.68 -9.22 10.05
N ILE A 294 2.39 -9.55 10.06
CA ILE A 294 1.73 -10.49 9.15
C ILE A 294 0.51 -9.81 8.57
N GLU A 295 0.50 -9.64 7.25
CA GLU A 295 -0.60 -9.06 6.49
C GLU A 295 -1.44 -10.18 5.87
N ASP A 296 -2.77 -10.01 5.91
CA ASP A 296 -3.78 -10.93 5.36
C ASP A 296 -3.47 -12.40 5.62
N GLY A 297 -3.17 -12.70 6.90
CA GLY A 297 -2.77 -14.04 7.35
C GLY A 297 -3.88 -15.10 7.19
N LEU A 298 -5.12 -14.69 7.03
CA LEU A 298 -6.28 -15.55 6.74
C LEU A 298 -7.19 -14.86 5.72
N SER A 299 -8.09 -15.64 5.11
CA SER A 299 -9.08 -15.12 4.15
C SER A 299 -9.90 -13.97 4.73
N GLU A 300 -10.22 -12.99 3.90
CA GLU A 300 -11.04 -11.82 4.22
C GLU A 300 -12.45 -12.15 4.73
N GLU A 301 -12.91 -13.38 4.54
CA GLU A 301 -14.21 -13.90 5.00
C GLU A 301 -14.08 -14.85 6.22
N ASP A 302 -12.87 -15.25 6.61
CA ASP A 302 -12.65 -16.15 7.74
C ASP A 302 -12.55 -15.41 9.08
N TYR A 303 -13.60 -14.69 9.46
CA TYR A 303 -13.66 -13.94 10.72
C TYR A 303 -13.43 -14.80 11.98
N ALA A 304 -13.81 -16.08 11.93
CA ALA A 304 -13.59 -16.98 13.07
C ALA A 304 -12.10 -17.31 13.23
N GLY A 305 -11.42 -17.60 12.13
CA GLY A 305 -9.97 -17.79 12.11
C GLY A 305 -9.23 -16.53 12.53
N TRP A 306 -9.63 -15.34 12.02
CA TRP A 306 -9.04 -14.06 12.41
C TRP A 306 -9.12 -13.79 13.92
N LYS A 307 -10.21 -14.16 14.58
CA LYS A 307 -10.31 -14.07 16.06
C LYS A 307 -9.27 -14.94 16.77
N VAL A 308 -9.08 -16.17 16.29
CA VAL A 308 -8.08 -17.09 16.86
C VAL A 308 -6.67 -16.53 16.63
N LEU A 309 -6.37 -16.08 15.40
CA LEU A 309 -5.10 -15.48 15.03
C LEU A 309 -4.79 -14.26 15.92
N THR A 310 -5.77 -13.34 16.05
CA THR A 310 -5.61 -12.13 16.87
C THR A 310 -5.42 -12.46 18.35
N TYR A 311 -6.17 -13.40 18.88
CA TYR A 311 -6.03 -13.83 20.28
C TYR A 311 -4.64 -14.44 20.57
N ARG A 312 -4.10 -15.25 19.66
CA ARG A 312 -2.84 -15.97 19.88
C ARG A 312 -1.60 -15.13 19.60
N LEU A 313 -1.65 -14.28 18.58
CA LEU A 313 -0.48 -13.55 18.08
C LEU A 313 -0.58 -12.02 18.20
N GLY A 314 -1.76 -11.45 18.40
CA GLY A 314 -1.98 -10.00 18.33
C GLY A 314 -1.23 -9.15 19.37
N GLU A 315 -0.80 -9.75 20.49
CA GLU A 315 0.06 -9.04 21.46
C GLU A 315 1.55 -9.07 21.08
N LYS A 316 1.96 -10.01 20.19
CA LYS A 316 3.35 -10.21 19.79
C LYS A 316 3.65 -9.62 18.43
N VAL A 317 2.69 -9.68 17.50
CA VAL A 317 2.85 -9.33 16.09
C VAL A 317 1.79 -8.34 15.66
N GLN A 318 2.16 -7.47 14.74
CA GLN A 318 1.21 -6.64 13.99
C GLN A 318 0.45 -7.54 13.01
N LEU A 319 -0.87 -7.57 13.13
CA LEU A 319 -1.77 -8.31 12.25
C LEU A 319 -2.52 -7.31 11.37
N VAL A 320 -2.14 -7.26 10.11
CA VAL A 320 -2.59 -6.23 9.18
C VAL A 320 -3.73 -6.75 8.31
N GLY A 321 -4.83 -6.01 8.24
CA GLY A 321 -5.87 -6.26 7.26
C GLY A 321 -5.71 -5.34 6.05
N ASP A 322 -5.46 -5.94 4.86
CA ASP A 322 -5.55 -5.29 3.54
C ASP A 322 -6.91 -5.62 2.90
N ASP A 323 -7.06 -6.79 2.29
CA ASP A 323 -8.33 -7.23 1.70
C ASP A 323 -9.44 -7.38 2.76
N LEU A 324 -9.07 -7.68 3.99
CA LEU A 324 -9.98 -7.72 5.13
C LEU A 324 -10.72 -6.39 5.33
N PHE A 325 -10.05 -5.24 5.17
CA PHE A 325 -10.62 -3.92 5.48
C PHE A 325 -10.78 -3.00 4.26
N VAL A 326 -10.01 -3.18 3.20
CA VAL A 326 -10.02 -2.40 1.95
C VAL A 326 -10.11 -0.89 2.15
N THR A 327 -9.41 -0.35 3.15
CA THR A 327 -9.45 1.08 3.53
C THR A 327 -10.87 1.58 3.80
N ASN A 328 -11.81 0.69 4.14
CA ASN A 328 -13.25 1.00 4.28
C ASN A 328 -13.65 1.12 5.75
N VAL A 329 -14.20 2.29 6.13
CA VAL A 329 -14.61 2.63 7.50
C VAL A 329 -15.62 1.61 8.07
N LYS A 330 -16.56 1.12 7.25
CA LYS A 330 -17.58 0.14 7.71
C LYS A 330 -16.92 -1.19 8.06
N ARG A 331 -16.07 -1.73 7.15
CA ARG A 331 -15.36 -3.00 7.39
C ARG A 331 -14.37 -2.89 8.55
N LEU A 332 -13.68 -1.76 8.67
CA LEU A 332 -12.80 -1.49 9.79
C LEU A 332 -13.58 -1.46 11.12
N SER A 333 -14.70 -0.74 11.17
CA SER A 333 -15.58 -0.70 12.35
C SER A 333 -16.06 -2.09 12.77
N ASP A 334 -16.48 -2.91 11.80
CA ASP A 334 -16.90 -4.30 12.04
C ASP A 334 -15.75 -5.15 12.59
N GLY A 335 -14.53 -4.96 12.08
CA GLY A 335 -13.34 -5.66 12.55
C GLY A 335 -12.97 -5.29 13.99
N ILE A 336 -12.98 -3.99 14.29
CA ILE A 336 -12.74 -3.44 15.63
C ILE A 336 -13.76 -4.02 16.63
N GLU A 337 -15.04 -3.99 16.29
CA GLU A 337 -16.12 -4.50 17.15
C GLU A 337 -15.97 -6.01 17.42
N LYS A 338 -15.45 -6.76 16.45
CA LYS A 338 -15.18 -8.20 16.57
C LYS A 338 -13.85 -8.52 17.23
N GLY A 339 -12.96 -7.53 17.43
CA GLY A 339 -11.61 -7.71 18.00
C GLY A 339 -10.70 -8.54 17.10
N ILE A 340 -10.69 -8.26 15.79
CA ILE A 340 -9.86 -8.96 14.79
C ILE A 340 -8.84 -8.01 14.17
N ALA A 341 -7.61 -8.51 13.94
CA ALA A 341 -6.44 -7.73 13.54
C ALA A 341 -6.05 -6.66 14.60
N ASN A 342 -5.02 -5.88 14.34
CA ASN A 342 -4.59 -4.74 15.16
C ASN A 342 -3.93 -3.63 14.30
N ALA A 343 -3.97 -3.78 12.97
CA ALA A 343 -3.47 -2.82 12.02
C ALA A 343 -4.27 -2.86 10.71
N ILE A 344 -4.23 -1.78 9.96
CA ILE A 344 -4.87 -1.66 8.65
C ILE A 344 -3.88 -1.14 7.61
N LEU A 345 -3.92 -1.76 6.42
CA LEU A 345 -3.26 -1.22 5.23
C LEU A 345 -4.15 -0.13 4.60
N ILE A 346 -3.55 0.99 4.26
CA ILE A 346 -4.25 2.16 3.71
C ILE A 346 -3.85 2.34 2.25
N LYS A 347 -4.78 2.08 1.36
CA LYS A 347 -4.65 2.27 -0.09
C LYS A 347 -5.73 3.26 -0.56
N PRO A 348 -5.41 4.52 -0.83
CA PRO A 348 -6.43 5.55 -1.16
C PRO A 348 -7.34 5.15 -2.34
N ASN A 349 -6.83 4.38 -3.31
CA ASN A 349 -7.61 3.94 -4.46
C ASN A 349 -8.63 2.83 -4.15
N GLN A 350 -8.50 2.10 -3.03
CA GLN A 350 -9.51 1.14 -2.57
C GLN A 350 -10.81 1.82 -2.13
N ILE A 351 -10.73 3.08 -1.70
CA ILE A 351 -11.89 3.86 -1.23
C ILE A 351 -12.24 5.02 -2.15
N GLY A 352 -11.26 5.70 -2.77
CA GLY A 352 -11.43 6.61 -3.88
C GLY A 352 -11.52 8.09 -3.58
N THR A 353 -11.37 8.58 -2.33
CA THR A 353 -11.16 10.00 -2.00
C THR A 353 -10.17 10.17 -0.87
N LEU A 354 -9.51 11.33 -0.82
CA LEU A 354 -8.62 11.69 0.29
C LEU A 354 -9.39 11.78 1.61
N SER A 355 -10.60 12.36 1.61
CA SER A 355 -11.40 12.51 2.83
C SER A 355 -11.80 11.17 3.44
N GLU A 356 -12.26 10.20 2.63
CA GLU A 356 -12.60 8.86 3.11
C GLU A 356 -11.36 8.11 3.60
N THR A 357 -10.22 8.28 2.92
CA THR A 357 -8.93 7.73 3.36
C THR A 357 -8.55 8.26 4.75
N LEU A 358 -8.63 9.58 4.94
CA LEU A 358 -8.35 10.21 6.25
C LEU A 358 -9.33 9.77 7.34
N ASP A 359 -10.60 9.53 7.01
CA ASP A 359 -11.59 9.03 7.96
C ASP A 359 -11.26 7.59 8.41
N ALA A 360 -10.80 6.72 7.51
CA ALA A 360 -10.35 5.37 7.86
C ALA A 360 -9.10 5.39 8.74
N ILE A 361 -8.11 6.23 8.40
CA ILE A 361 -6.90 6.41 9.22
C ILE A 361 -7.24 6.91 10.62
N LEU A 362 -8.07 7.93 10.71
CA LEU A 362 -8.48 8.52 12.00
C LEU A 362 -9.22 7.51 12.88
N MET A 363 -10.11 6.70 12.29
CA MET A 363 -10.82 5.64 13.00
C MET A 363 -9.83 4.61 13.55
N ALA A 364 -8.93 4.09 12.71
CA ALA A 364 -7.91 3.13 13.10
C ALA A 364 -7.07 3.64 14.27
N GLN A 365 -6.52 4.85 14.16
CA GLN A 365 -5.65 5.45 15.18
C GLN A 365 -6.38 5.68 16.51
N LYS A 366 -7.66 6.09 16.47
CA LYS A 366 -8.48 6.28 17.70
C LYS A 366 -8.75 4.98 18.46
N GLU A 367 -8.86 3.88 17.75
CA GLU A 367 -9.13 2.55 18.30
C GLU A 367 -7.85 1.75 18.56
N GLY A 368 -6.67 2.39 18.45
CA GLY A 368 -5.37 1.78 18.73
C GLY A 368 -4.85 0.84 17.64
N TYR A 369 -5.47 0.83 16.46
CA TYR A 369 -4.94 0.12 15.29
C TYR A 369 -3.81 0.92 14.67
N ARG A 370 -2.73 0.23 14.28
CA ARG A 370 -1.67 0.84 13.49
C ARG A 370 -2.13 1.05 12.06
N THR A 371 -1.56 2.07 11.42
CA THR A 371 -1.85 2.39 10.02
C THR A 371 -0.58 2.27 9.19
N ILE A 372 -0.65 1.57 8.06
CA ILE A 372 0.43 1.43 7.11
C ILE A 372 -0.02 2.05 5.79
N ILE A 373 0.63 3.10 5.34
CA ILE A 373 0.32 3.69 4.03
C ILE A 373 0.95 2.83 2.96
N SER A 374 0.19 2.45 1.93
CA SER A 374 0.62 1.45 0.95
C SER A 374 0.51 1.92 -0.49
N HIS A 375 1.44 1.44 -1.30
CA HIS A 375 1.40 1.47 -2.75
C HIS A 375 0.42 0.43 -3.32
N ARG A 376 0.43 0.28 -4.65
CA ARG A 376 -0.18 -0.85 -5.36
C ARG A 376 0.88 -1.53 -6.24
N SER A 377 0.58 -2.77 -6.68
CA SER A 377 1.48 -3.52 -7.57
C SER A 377 1.69 -2.83 -8.93
N GLY A 378 0.66 -2.23 -9.52
CA GLY A 378 0.78 -1.31 -10.65
C GLY A 378 0.84 0.14 -10.17
N ASP A 379 2.03 0.61 -9.88
CA ASP A 379 2.24 1.96 -9.33
C ASP A 379 2.78 2.93 -10.40
N THR A 380 2.98 4.17 -10.03
CA THR A 380 3.44 5.25 -10.89
C THR A 380 4.51 6.07 -10.18
N GLU A 381 5.08 7.09 -10.83
CA GLU A 381 6.01 8.02 -10.18
C GLU A 381 5.35 8.97 -9.16
N ASP A 382 4.03 8.92 -8.99
CA ASP A 382 3.33 9.76 -8.00
C ASP A 382 3.82 9.46 -6.57
N THR A 383 4.04 10.50 -5.78
CA THR A 383 4.60 10.42 -4.42
C THR A 383 3.60 10.75 -3.32
N THR A 384 2.32 10.89 -3.64
CA THR A 384 1.28 11.30 -2.68
C THR A 384 1.27 10.45 -1.42
N ILE A 385 1.47 9.14 -1.54
CA ILE A 385 1.48 8.24 -0.39
C ILE A 385 2.66 8.49 0.58
N ALA A 386 3.78 8.98 0.09
CA ALA A 386 4.91 9.38 0.94
C ALA A 386 4.56 10.62 1.77
N ASP A 387 4.01 11.66 1.12
CA ASP A 387 3.51 12.84 1.81
C ASP A 387 2.38 12.50 2.80
N LEU A 388 1.45 11.63 2.41
CA LEU A 388 0.35 11.19 3.26
C LEU A 388 0.85 10.47 4.51
N ALA A 389 1.84 9.58 4.39
CA ALA A 389 2.39 8.84 5.52
C ALA A 389 2.93 9.78 6.62
N VAL A 390 3.64 10.84 6.21
CA VAL A 390 4.14 11.86 7.15
C VAL A 390 3.02 12.76 7.66
N ALA A 391 2.09 13.16 6.77
CA ALA A 391 0.96 14.03 7.14
C ALA A 391 0.13 13.48 8.30
N VAL A 392 -0.14 12.17 8.28
CA VAL A 392 -0.98 11.51 9.28
C VAL A 392 -0.19 10.83 10.41
N ASN A 393 1.14 10.97 10.40
CA ASN A 393 2.04 10.28 11.33
C ASN A 393 1.75 8.77 11.37
N ALA A 394 1.66 8.14 10.21
CA ALA A 394 1.28 6.72 10.09
C ALA A 394 2.26 5.78 10.77
N GLY A 395 3.52 6.18 10.90
CA GLY A 395 4.59 5.39 11.50
C GLY A 395 5.16 4.32 10.58
N GLN A 396 4.44 3.88 9.55
CA GLN A 396 4.88 2.84 8.61
C GLN A 396 4.43 3.13 7.18
N ILE A 397 5.23 2.67 6.19
CA ILE A 397 4.91 2.73 4.76
C ILE A 397 5.33 1.43 4.07
N LYS A 398 4.44 0.85 3.26
CA LYS A 398 4.70 -0.31 2.40
C LYS A 398 4.73 0.18 0.95
N THR A 399 5.92 0.23 0.32
CA THR A 399 6.01 0.77 -1.06
C THR A 399 7.08 0.07 -1.92
N GLY A 400 7.21 -1.25 -1.73
CA GLY A 400 8.06 -2.13 -2.54
C GLY A 400 9.53 -2.15 -2.14
N ALA A 401 10.36 -2.78 -2.96
CA ALA A 401 11.80 -2.88 -2.78
C ALA A 401 12.52 -1.54 -3.07
N PRO A 402 13.79 -1.38 -2.67
CA PRO A 402 14.63 -0.24 -3.07
C PRO A 402 15.10 -0.39 -4.52
N CYS A 403 14.19 -0.76 -5.40
CA CYS A 403 14.39 -1.07 -6.82
C CYS A 403 13.13 -0.67 -7.59
N ARG A 404 13.27 -0.32 -8.89
CA ARG A 404 12.23 0.23 -9.78
C ARG A 404 11.86 1.67 -9.41
N ALA A 405 11.82 2.54 -10.44
CA ALA A 405 11.72 4.00 -10.24
C ALA A 405 10.45 4.43 -9.52
N GLU A 406 9.32 3.78 -9.78
CA GLU A 406 8.04 4.07 -9.15
C GLU A 406 8.03 3.74 -7.64
N ARG A 407 8.90 2.86 -7.17
CA ARG A 407 9.08 2.55 -5.73
C ARG A 407 10.05 3.55 -5.10
N THR A 408 11.24 3.68 -5.70
CA THR A 408 12.27 4.60 -5.18
C THR A 408 11.82 6.06 -5.20
N ALA A 409 10.88 6.46 -6.06
CA ALA A 409 10.28 7.80 -6.04
C ALA A 409 9.71 8.17 -4.67
N LYS A 410 9.00 7.22 -3.99
CA LYS A 410 8.41 7.43 -2.67
C LYS A 410 9.49 7.53 -1.59
N TYR A 411 10.50 6.66 -1.63
CA TYR A 411 11.63 6.71 -0.70
C TYR A 411 12.42 8.02 -0.85
N ASN A 412 12.70 8.42 -2.08
CA ASN A 412 13.36 9.69 -2.37
C ASN A 412 12.56 10.91 -1.88
N GLN A 413 11.22 10.84 -1.97
CA GLN A 413 10.35 11.89 -1.44
C GLN A 413 10.41 11.94 0.10
N LEU A 414 10.42 10.80 0.77
CA LEU A 414 10.56 10.75 2.23
C LEU A 414 11.92 11.28 2.71
N MET A 415 13.02 10.99 1.99
CA MET A 415 14.34 11.59 2.29
C MET A 415 14.32 13.11 2.14
N ARG A 416 13.64 13.67 1.12
CA ARG A 416 13.48 15.14 0.97
C ARG A 416 12.67 15.72 2.12
N ILE A 417 11.60 15.03 2.55
CA ILE A 417 10.78 15.45 3.69
C ILE A 417 11.61 15.41 4.98
N GLU A 418 12.44 14.38 5.18
CA GLU A 418 13.38 14.28 6.31
C GLU A 418 14.33 15.47 6.35
N GLU A 419 14.96 15.80 5.22
CA GLU A 419 15.84 16.98 5.11
C GLU A 419 15.11 18.29 5.43
N GLU A 420 13.88 18.47 4.91
CA GLU A 420 13.06 19.66 5.18
C GLU A 420 12.64 19.77 6.64
N LEU A 421 12.31 18.67 7.31
CA LEU A 421 11.96 18.65 8.73
C LEU A 421 13.18 18.88 9.63
N GLY A 422 14.35 18.40 9.23
CA GLY A 422 15.57 18.45 10.03
C GLY A 422 15.34 17.91 11.45
N ASN A 423 15.79 18.63 12.46
CA ASN A 423 15.66 18.24 13.87
C ASN A 423 14.22 18.20 14.42
N ASN A 424 13.22 18.63 13.62
CA ASN A 424 11.80 18.58 14.02
C ASN A 424 11.14 17.27 13.58
N GLY A 425 11.79 16.50 12.72
CA GLY A 425 11.34 15.17 12.34
C GLY A 425 11.62 14.14 13.44
N SER A 426 10.83 13.06 13.41
CA SER A 426 11.11 11.85 14.20
C SER A 426 10.93 10.64 13.30
N TYR A 427 11.67 9.55 13.57
CA TYR A 427 11.57 8.32 12.80
C TYR A 427 10.70 7.30 13.54
N GLY A 428 9.68 6.81 12.87
CA GLY A 428 8.92 5.57 13.04
C GLY A 428 8.48 5.09 14.42
N ARG A 429 8.56 5.88 15.47
CA ARG A 429 8.22 5.42 16.82
C ARG A 429 7.10 6.21 17.43
#